data_fb0c230e8e51fa2900bd6be063e4f55c
#
_entry.id   fb0c230e8e51fa2900bd6be063e4f55c
#
_cell.length_a   1.000
_cell.length_b   1.000
_cell.length_c   1.000
_cell.angle_alpha   90.00
_cell.angle_beta   90.00
_cell.angle_gamma   90.00
#
_symmetry.space_group_name_H-M   'P 1'
#
loop_
_entity.id
_entity.type
_entity.pdbx_description
1 polymer ?
#
loop_
_entity_poly.entity_id
_entity_poly.type
_entity_poly.pdbx_seq_one_letter_code
_entity_poly.pdbx_strand_id
1 'polypeptide(L)'
;MIGRWGAAMLPIRGQNNVQGASDVGAIPFAYTDYRSVTRPENRAEYAKAWGLQAESLSLENGLMVTEMTKPDSGVRGLYVMGENPVISDPDVAHAEEWVRGLEFLGVQDLFLTDTARWADVVLPGSSFAEKEGTFVNTERRIQLSSPALPPPGQARRDLDILIDLV
;
A
#
# COMPACT_ATOMS: atom_id res chain seq x y z
N MET A 1 11.98 -14.56 23.80
CA MET A 1 11.39 -15.89 23.50
C MET A 1 11.72 -16.83 24.63
N ILE A 2 10.76 -17.60 25.08
CA ILE A 2 10.86 -18.43 26.32
C ILE A 2 11.57 -19.77 26.04
N GLY A 3 12.52 -19.83 25.13
CA GLY A 3 13.37 -21.02 24.92
C GLY A 3 12.67 -22.37 24.79
N ARG A 4 11.38 -22.41 24.45
CA ARG A 4 10.64 -23.65 24.21
C ARG A 4 10.73 -24.03 22.74
N TRP A 5 11.05 -25.28 22.48
CA TRP A 5 10.94 -25.84 21.13
C TRP A 5 9.54 -25.61 20.56
N GLY A 6 9.45 -25.07 19.35
CA GLY A 6 8.16 -24.75 18.69
C GLY A 6 7.51 -23.45 19.15
N ALA A 7 8.10 -22.67 20.06
CA ALA A 7 7.59 -21.35 20.40
C ALA A 7 7.90 -20.37 19.26
N ALA A 8 6.88 -19.68 18.77
CA ALA A 8 7.00 -18.65 17.75
C ALA A 8 6.31 -17.35 18.20
N MET A 9 6.73 -16.22 17.63
CA MET A 9 5.96 -14.99 17.70
C MET A 9 4.95 -14.97 16.54
N LEU A 10 3.70 -14.82 16.88
CA LEU A 10 2.61 -14.66 15.93
C LEU A 10 2.12 -13.21 15.97
N PRO A 11 2.52 -12.35 15.03
CA PRO A 11 2.02 -10.98 15.00
C PRO A 11 0.55 -10.99 14.58
N ILE A 12 -0.29 -10.43 15.44
CA ILE A 12 -1.71 -10.21 15.11
C ILE A 12 -1.82 -8.83 14.47
N ARG A 13 -2.03 -8.80 13.16
CA ARG A 13 -2.17 -7.58 12.39
C ARG A 13 -3.64 -7.15 12.29
N GLY A 14 -3.89 -5.83 12.22
CA GLY A 14 -5.25 -5.30 12.22
C GLY A 14 -5.98 -5.44 10.89
N GLN A 15 -5.31 -5.09 9.78
CA GLN A 15 -5.92 -5.10 8.46
C GLN A 15 -5.76 -6.45 7.77
N ASN A 16 -6.70 -6.71 6.86
CA ASN A 16 -6.68 -7.89 6.02
C ASN A 16 -5.51 -7.84 5.01
N ASN A 17 -4.87 -8.98 4.79
CA ASN A 17 -3.77 -9.16 3.83
C ASN A 17 -2.55 -8.24 4.03
N VAL A 18 -2.33 -7.68 5.22
CA VAL A 18 -1.12 -6.89 5.51
C VAL A 18 0.16 -7.71 5.26
N GLN A 19 0.11 -9.01 5.55
CA GLN A 19 1.22 -9.91 5.28
C GLN A 19 1.51 -9.99 3.77
N GLY A 20 0.49 -10.21 2.95
CA GLY A 20 0.64 -10.27 1.50
C GLY A 20 1.12 -8.95 0.88
N ALA A 21 0.58 -7.83 1.34
CA ALA A 21 1.02 -6.51 0.90
C ALA A 21 2.51 -6.29 1.22
N SER A 22 2.95 -6.66 2.43
CA SER A 22 4.36 -6.57 2.81
C SER A 22 5.26 -7.51 1.99
N ASP A 23 4.80 -8.73 1.73
CA ASP A 23 5.54 -9.74 0.95
C ASP A 23 5.81 -9.30 -0.50
N VAL A 24 4.89 -8.52 -1.09
CA VAL A 24 5.06 -7.95 -2.43
C VAL A 24 5.75 -6.59 -2.46
N GLY A 25 6.23 -6.11 -1.31
CA GLY A 25 7.02 -4.88 -1.22
C GLY A 25 6.21 -3.58 -1.04
N ALA A 26 4.94 -3.66 -0.66
CA ALA A 26 4.15 -2.47 -0.31
C ALA A 26 4.53 -1.94 1.09
N ILE A 27 5.82 -1.71 1.29
CA ILE A 27 6.45 -1.16 2.50
C ILE A 27 7.58 -0.19 2.10
N PRO A 28 7.85 0.85 2.90
CA PRO A 28 8.72 1.94 2.45
C PRO A 28 10.22 1.62 2.43
N PHE A 29 10.67 0.46 2.93
CA PHE A 29 12.09 0.16 3.14
C PHE A 29 12.57 -1.11 2.42
N ALA A 30 11.69 -1.82 1.70
CA ALA A 30 12.08 -3.04 1.03
C ALA A 30 11.31 -3.26 -0.29
N TYR A 31 11.98 -3.90 -1.22
CA TYR A 31 11.37 -4.56 -2.38
C TYR A 31 10.62 -5.83 -1.95
N THR A 32 10.08 -6.57 -2.90
CA THR A 32 9.52 -7.91 -2.65
C THR A 32 10.51 -8.78 -1.89
N ASP A 33 10.01 -9.78 -1.15
CA ASP A 33 10.83 -10.68 -0.33
C ASP A 33 11.67 -9.95 0.75
N TYR A 34 11.20 -8.78 1.20
CA TYR A 34 11.88 -7.96 2.23
C TYR A 34 13.34 -7.58 1.89
N ARG A 35 13.68 -7.50 0.61
CA ARG A 35 15.00 -7.09 0.15
C ARG A 35 15.17 -5.58 0.33
N SER A 36 16.07 -5.17 1.23
CA SER A 36 16.27 -3.75 1.56
C SER A 36 16.56 -2.89 0.31
N VAL A 37 15.87 -1.76 0.21
CA VAL A 37 16.07 -0.77 -0.87
C VAL A 37 17.44 -0.07 -0.77
N THR A 38 18.03 0.00 0.45
CA THR A 38 19.29 0.69 0.68
C THR A 38 20.53 -0.07 0.19
N ARG A 39 20.34 -1.30 -0.32
CA ARG A 39 21.43 -2.13 -0.83
C ARG A 39 21.59 -1.98 -2.34
N PRO A 40 22.74 -1.51 -2.83
CA PRO A 40 22.98 -1.34 -4.28
C PRO A 40 22.78 -2.62 -5.10
N GLU A 41 23.15 -3.77 -4.54
CA GLU A 41 22.98 -5.07 -5.17
C GLU A 41 21.51 -5.42 -5.41
N ASN A 42 20.63 -5.15 -4.44
CA ASN A 42 19.19 -5.34 -4.58
C ASN A 42 18.62 -4.38 -5.64
N ARG A 43 19.01 -3.11 -5.58
CA ARG A 43 18.60 -2.11 -6.58
C ARG A 43 18.93 -2.56 -7.99
N ALA A 44 20.16 -3.04 -8.23
CA ALA A 44 20.59 -3.51 -9.54
C ALA A 44 19.79 -4.74 -10.00
N GLU A 45 19.53 -5.70 -9.10
CA GLU A 45 18.73 -6.89 -9.38
C GLU A 45 17.30 -6.54 -9.79
N TYR A 46 16.62 -5.68 -8.99
CA TYR A 46 15.23 -5.30 -9.28
C TYR A 46 15.11 -4.39 -10.49
N ALA A 47 16.02 -3.45 -10.70
CA ALA A 47 16.06 -2.64 -11.91
C ALA A 47 16.17 -3.51 -13.17
N LYS A 48 17.07 -4.50 -13.15
CA LYS A 48 17.20 -5.48 -14.24
C LYS A 48 15.92 -6.28 -14.46
N ALA A 49 15.29 -6.76 -13.37
CA ALA A 49 14.06 -7.55 -13.45
C ALA A 49 12.88 -6.75 -14.04
N TRP A 50 12.82 -5.45 -13.72
CA TRP A 50 11.77 -4.55 -14.18
C TRP A 50 12.08 -3.80 -15.49
N GLY A 51 13.26 -4.04 -16.09
CA GLY A 51 13.67 -3.36 -17.32
C GLY A 51 14.00 -1.88 -17.15
N LEU A 52 14.38 -1.47 -15.93
CA LEU A 52 14.68 -0.09 -15.55
C LEU A 52 16.19 0.16 -15.47
N GLN A 53 16.59 1.43 -15.54
CA GLN A 53 17.94 1.85 -15.14
C GLN A 53 18.05 1.82 -13.61
N ALA A 54 19.16 1.30 -13.08
CA ALA A 54 19.32 1.18 -11.63
C ALA A 54 19.23 2.55 -10.92
N GLU A 55 19.68 3.60 -11.56
CA GLU A 55 19.67 4.98 -11.05
C GLU A 55 18.27 5.56 -10.91
N SER A 56 17.27 5.00 -11.58
CA SER A 56 15.86 5.42 -11.43
C SER A 56 15.23 4.95 -10.12
N LEU A 57 15.85 3.97 -9.45
CA LEU A 57 15.39 3.47 -8.15
C LEU A 57 16.20 4.10 -7.01
N SER A 58 15.52 4.59 -5.97
CA SER A 58 16.17 5.16 -4.80
C SER A 58 16.98 4.12 -4.02
N LEU A 59 18.04 4.58 -3.33
CA LEU A 59 18.76 3.83 -2.29
C LEU A 59 18.37 4.29 -0.88
N GLU A 60 17.37 5.17 -0.78
CA GLU A 60 16.86 5.66 0.49
C GLU A 60 15.53 5.00 0.81
N ASN A 61 15.27 4.79 2.09
CA ASN A 61 13.95 4.34 2.53
C ASN A 61 12.89 5.37 2.18
N GLY A 62 11.71 4.92 1.80
CA GLY A 62 10.54 5.78 1.72
C GLY A 62 10.09 6.23 3.12
N LEU A 63 9.23 7.24 3.17
CA LEU A 63 8.69 7.78 4.41
C LEU A 63 7.63 6.84 5.01
N MET A 64 7.60 6.76 6.33
CA MET A 64 6.47 6.20 7.06
C MET A 64 5.30 7.19 7.06
N VAL A 65 4.10 6.71 7.25
CA VAL A 65 2.88 7.56 7.27
C VAL A 65 3.02 8.74 8.24
N THR A 66 3.55 8.50 9.44
CA THR A 66 3.81 9.53 10.45
C THR A 66 4.93 10.52 10.09
N GLU A 67 5.72 10.21 9.07
CA GLU A 67 6.74 11.11 8.53
C GLU A 67 6.19 11.91 7.34
N MET A 68 5.31 11.30 6.53
CA MET A 68 4.66 11.96 5.41
C MET A 68 3.80 13.14 5.84
N THR A 69 3.14 13.03 7.01
CA THR A 69 2.24 14.08 7.53
C THR A 69 2.96 15.27 8.17
N LYS A 70 4.29 15.22 8.33
CA LYS A 70 5.06 16.35 8.87
C LYS A 70 5.11 17.53 7.88
N PRO A 71 5.07 18.78 8.35
CA PRO A 71 5.09 19.96 7.49
C PRO A 71 6.32 20.06 6.58
N ASP A 72 7.45 19.49 7.01
CA ASP A 72 8.75 19.50 6.31
C ASP A 72 9.03 18.19 5.53
N SER A 73 8.03 17.32 5.39
CA SER A 73 8.18 16.03 4.71
C SER A 73 8.53 16.14 3.23
N GLY A 74 8.21 17.27 2.59
CA GLY A 74 8.38 17.47 1.15
C GLY A 74 7.37 16.68 0.29
N VAL A 75 6.39 16.00 0.90
CA VAL A 75 5.32 15.30 0.18
C VAL A 75 4.39 16.32 -0.45
N ARG A 76 4.32 16.34 -1.78
CA ARG A 76 3.49 17.26 -2.57
C ARG A 76 2.27 16.58 -3.17
N GLY A 77 2.38 15.29 -3.46
CA GLY A 77 1.30 14.48 -4.00
C GLY A 77 1.19 13.15 -3.30
N LEU A 78 -0.02 12.63 -3.21
CA LEU A 78 -0.31 11.36 -2.57
C LEU A 78 -1.26 10.52 -3.42
N TYR A 79 -1.00 9.23 -3.48
CA TYR A 79 -1.93 8.24 -3.99
C TYR A 79 -2.32 7.29 -2.86
N VAL A 80 -3.59 7.31 -2.49
CA VAL A 80 -4.17 6.50 -1.40
C VAL A 80 -4.95 5.35 -2.00
N MET A 81 -4.66 4.14 -1.57
CA MET A 81 -5.35 2.94 -2.02
C MET A 81 -5.92 2.14 -0.85
N GLY A 82 -7.25 2.09 -0.76
CA GLY A 82 -7.97 1.29 0.23
C GLY A 82 -7.74 1.74 1.67
N GLU A 83 -7.55 3.03 1.90
CA GLU A 83 -7.30 3.62 3.22
C GLU A 83 -8.03 4.96 3.35
N ASN A 84 -8.36 5.35 4.58
CA ASN A 84 -9.01 6.62 4.89
C ASN A 84 -8.19 7.42 5.94
N PRO A 85 -7.03 8.00 5.56
CA PRO A 85 -6.11 8.68 6.47
C PRO A 85 -6.78 9.74 7.32
N VAL A 86 -7.76 10.49 6.79
CA VAL A 86 -8.48 11.53 7.54
C VAL A 86 -9.20 10.96 8.77
N ILE A 87 -9.61 9.69 8.74
CA ILE A 87 -10.29 9.05 9.89
C ILE A 87 -9.35 8.13 10.68
N SER A 88 -8.39 7.48 10.01
CA SER A 88 -7.52 6.51 10.67
C SER A 88 -6.35 7.14 11.42
N ASP A 89 -6.01 8.40 11.11
CA ASP A 89 -4.98 9.13 11.86
C ASP A 89 -5.50 9.49 13.26
N PRO A 90 -4.68 9.33 14.30
CA PRO A 90 -5.05 9.72 15.68
C PRO A 90 -5.41 11.20 15.84
N ASP A 91 -4.85 12.08 14.99
CA ASP A 91 -5.17 13.50 14.94
C ASP A 91 -5.89 13.84 13.63
N VAL A 92 -7.21 13.67 13.64
CA VAL A 92 -8.09 13.90 12.48
C VAL A 92 -7.95 15.31 11.92
N ALA A 93 -7.84 16.33 12.79
CA ALA A 93 -7.72 17.72 12.34
C ALA A 93 -6.40 17.97 11.60
N HIS A 94 -5.31 17.42 12.11
CA HIS A 94 -4.00 17.47 11.46
C HIS A 94 -4.00 16.72 10.11
N ALA A 95 -4.59 15.53 10.07
CA ALA A 95 -4.70 14.73 8.86
C ALA A 95 -5.51 15.44 7.76
N GLU A 96 -6.61 16.09 8.13
CA GLU A 96 -7.44 16.85 7.20
C GLU A 96 -6.68 18.08 6.65
N GLU A 97 -5.99 18.83 7.52
CA GLU A 97 -5.18 19.98 7.12
C GLU A 97 -4.04 19.56 6.18
N TRP A 98 -3.36 18.46 6.50
CA TRP A 98 -2.30 17.91 5.67
C TRP A 98 -2.80 17.49 4.28
N VAL A 99 -3.90 16.74 4.22
CA VAL A 99 -4.49 16.29 2.95
C VAL A 99 -4.90 17.46 2.06
N ARG A 100 -5.48 18.52 2.65
CA ARG A 100 -5.86 19.75 1.95
C ARG A 100 -4.66 20.56 1.42
N GLY A 101 -3.50 20.42 2.06
CA GLY A 101 -2.26 21.10 1.67
C GLY A 101 -1.52 20.42 0.51
N LEU A 102 -1.92 19.23 0.09
CA LEU A 102 -1.29 18.53 -1.03
C LEU A 102 -1.59 19.23 -2.36
N GLU A 103 -0.61 19.20 -3.27
CA GLU A 103 -0.78 19.69 -4.65
C GLU A 103 -1.59 18.70 -5.51
N PHE A 104 -1.58 17.43 -5.14
CA PHE A 104 -2.34 16.37 -5.81
C PHE A 104 -2.71 15.26 -4.84
N LEU A 105 -3.97 14.84 -4.87
CA LEU A 105 -4.47 13.69 -4.14
C LEU A 105 -5.27 12.78 -5.07
N GLY A 106 -4.75 11.58 -5.34
CA GLY A 106 -5.49 10.49 -5.97
C GLY A 106 -5.96 9.50 -4.92
N VAL A 107 -7.22 9.08 -4.98
CA VAL A 107 -7.76 8.06 -4.06
C VAL A 107 -8.40 6.93 -4.87
N GLN A 108 -7.97 5.70 -4.59
CA GLN A 108 -8.59 4.47 -5.10
C GLN A 108 -9.23 3.74 -3.94
N ASP A 109 -10.55 3.69 -3.92
CA ASP A 109 -11.30 3.07 -2.83
C ASP A 109 -12.63 2.49 -3.31
N LEU A 110 -13.26 1.68 -2.44
CA LEU A 110 -14.59 1.10 -2.64
C LEU A 110 -15.70 2.13 -2.44
N PHE A 111 -15.45 3.11 -1.57
CA PHE A 111 -16.42 4.11 -1.13
C PHE A 111 -15.85 5.52 -1.26
N LEU A 112 -16.74 6.50 -1.36
CA LEU A 112 -16.37 7.89 -1.24
C LEU A 112 -16.11 8.24 0.23
N THR A 113 -14.90 7.92 0.68
CA THR A 113 -14.42 8.15 2.04
C THR A 113 -14.24 9.63 2.36
N ASP A 114 -13.99 9.97 3.63
CA ASP A 114 -13.70 11.35 4.02
C ASP A 114 -12.44 11.87 3.33
N THR A 115 -11.41 11.05 3.18
CA THR A 115 -10.21 11.36 2.40
C THR A 115 -10.55 11.58 0.92
N ALA A 116 -11.37 10.71 0.34
CA ALA A 116 -11.76 10.81 -1.07
C ALA A 116 -12.52 12.09 -1.42
N ARG A 117 -13.18 12.74 -0.44
CA ARG A 117 -13.86 14.02 -0.64
C ARG A 117 -12.90 15.18 -0.94
N TRP A 118 -11.63 15.03 -0.58
CA TRP A 118 -10.58 16.03 -0.85
C TRP A 118 -9.74 15.68 -2.08
N ALA A 119 -9.99 14.52 -2.71
CA ALA A 119 -9.20 14.03 -3.82
C ALA A 119 -9.47 14.80 -5.11
N ASP A 120 -8.42 15.06 -5.88
CA ASP A 120 -8.51 15.57 -7.27
C ASP A 120 -9.03 14.49 -8.20
N VAL A 121 -8.70 13.22 -7.93
CA VAL A 121 -9.13 12.05 -8.70
C VAL A 121 -9.55 10.93 -7.77
N VAL A 122 -10.75 10.38 -8.02
CA VAL A 122 -11.22 9.17 -7.33
C VAL A 122 -11.39 8.05 -8.34
N LEU A 123 -10.72 6.92 -8.08
CA LEU A 123 -10.77 5.71 -8.91
C LEU A 123 -11.57 4.63 -8.15
N PRO A 124 -12.71 4.17 -8.69
CA PRO A 124 -13.51 3.16 -8.01
C PRO A 124 -12.84 1.79 -8.07
N GLY A 125 -12.39 1.31 -6.93
CA GLY A 125 -11.85 -0.04 -6.75
C GLY A 125 -12.93 -1.09 -6.53
N SER A 126 -12.59 -2.36 -6.69
CA SER A 126 -13.47 -3.49 -6.40
C SER A 126 -13.12 -4.17 -5.08
N SER A 127 -14.14 -4.71 -4.41
CA SER A 127 -13.98 -5.44 -3.15
C SER A 127 -13.30 -6.81 -3.36
N PHE A 128 -12.92 -7.45 -2.25
CA PHE A 128 -12.37 -8.80 -2.29
C PHE A 128 -13.34 -9.85 -2.86
N ALA A 129 -14.65 -9.61 -2.77
CA ALA A 129 -15.68 -10.50 -3.30
C ALA A 129 -15.90 -10.31 -4.81
N GLU A 130 -15.36 -9.27 -5.41
CA GLU A 130 -15.57 -8.84 -6.80
C GLU A 130 -14.32 -9.04 -7.67
N LYS A 131 -13.22 -9.52 -7.08
CA LYS A 131 -11.94 -9.71 -7.78
C LYS A 131 -11.27 -11.03 -7.39
N GLU A 132 -10.43 -11.53 -8.29
CA GLU A 132 -9.50 -12.59 -7.97
C GLU A 132 -8.24 -12.01 -7.34
N GLY A 133 -7.68 -12.69 -6.36
CA GLY A 133 -6.44 -12.29 -5.73
C GLY A 133 -5.98 -13.29 -4.68
N THR A 134 -4.79 -13.06 -4.14
CA THR A 134 -4.23 -13.90 -3.08
C THR A 134 -4.22 -13.16 -1.75
N PHE A 135 -4.50 -13.91 -0.69
CA PHE A 135 -4.42 -13.45 0.69
C PHE A 135 -3.42 -14.30 1.45
N VAL A 136 -2.57 -13.66 2.23
CA VAL A 136 -1.61 -14.34 3.09
C VAL A 136 -2.05 -14.18 4.53
N ASN A 137 -2.36 -15.30 5.19
CA ASN A 137 -2.78 -15.28 6.59
C ASN A 137 -1.57 -15.16 7.54
N THR A 138 -1.84 -15.11 8.84
CA THR A 138 -0.81 -14.96 9.89
C THR A 138 0.16 -16.15 9.93
N GLU A 139 -0.25 -17.33 9.49
CA GLU A 139 0.59 -18.53 9.36
C GLU A 139 1.42 -18.51 8.06
N ARG A 140 1.33 -17.43 7.26
CA ARG A 140 1.97 -17.29 5.95
C ARG A 140 1.46 -18.27 4.90
N ARG A 141 0.24 -18.77 5.06
CA ARG A 141 -0.43 -19.56 4.03
C ARG A 141 -1.00 -18.62 2.98
N ILE A 142 -0.61 -18.83 1.74
CA ILE A 142 -1.16 -18.10 0.58
C ILE A 142 -2.47 -18.80 0.16
N GLN A 143 -3.53 -18.03 0.07
CA GLN A 143 -4.88 -18.52 -0.27
C GLN A 143 -5.38 -17.75 -1.49
N LEU A 144 -5.82 -18.44 -2.52
CA LEU A 144 -6.48 -17.84 -3.68
C LEU A 144 -7.95 -17.55 -3.34
N SER A 145 -8.39 -16.33 -3.60
CA SER A 145 -9.79 -15.93 -3.55
C SER A 145 -10.30 -15.71 -4.98
N SER A 146 -11.42 -16.31 -5.30
CA SER A 146 -12.11 -16.10 -6.58
C SER A 146 -13.29 -15.15 -6.41
N PRO A 147 -13.66 -14.37 -7.42
CA PRO A 147 -14.77 -13.45 -7.33
C PRO A 147 -16.08 -14.21 -7.15
N ALA A 148 -16.92 -13.75 -6.24
CA ALA A 148 -18.27 -14.23 -6.01
C ALA A 148 -19.34 -13.36 -6.71
N LEU A 149 -18.99 -12.12 -7.00
CA LEU A 149 -19.87 -11.11 -7.60
C LEU A 149 -19.12 -10.34 -8.68
N PRO A 150 -19.81 -9.79 -9.69
CA PRO A 150 -19.20 -8.83 -10.60
C PRO A 150 -18.99 -7.47 -9.88
N PRO A 151 -17.95 -6.69 -10.24
CA PRO A 151 -17.78 -5.34 -9.74
C PRO A 151 -18.97 -4.45 -10.09
N PRO A 152 -19.42 -3.56 -9.20
CA PRO A 152 -20.55 -2.67 -9.46
C PRO A 152 -20.13 -1.49 -10.35
N GLY A 153 -21.03 -1.06 -11.24
CA GLY A 153 -20.85 0.16 -12.03
C GLY A 153 -19.54 0.20 -12.82
N GLN A 154 -18.69 1.16 -12.50
CA GLN A 154 -17.38 1.36 -13.13
C GLN A 154 -16.20 0.87 -12.25
N ALA A 155 -16.50 0.19 -11.15
CA ALA A 155 -15.45 -0.34 -10.28
C ALA A 155 -14.59 -1.38 -11.01
N ARG A 156 -13.28 -1.29 -10.78
CA ARG A 156 -12.28 -2.15 -11.42
C ARG A 156 -11.40 -2.83 -10.37
N ARG A 157 -10.77 -3.91 -10.76
CA ARG A 157 -9.78 -4.57 -9.90
C ARG A 157 -8.58 -3.62 -9.69
N ASP A 158 -8.06 -3.58 -8.47
CA ASP A 158 -6.95 -2.69 -8.13
C ASP A 158 -5.75 -2.87 -9.07
N LEU A 159 -5.43 -4.13 -9.41
CA LEU A 159 -4.33 -4.43 -10.32
C LEU A 159 -4.55 -3.82 -11.73
N ASP A 160 -5.78 -3.88 -12.25
CA ASP A 160 -6.08 -3.33 -13.57
C ASP A 160 -5.97 -1.79 -13.57
N ILE A 161 -6.37 -1.15 -12.46
CA ILE A 161 -6.20 0.30 -12.29
C ILE A 161 -4.71 0.65 -12.25
N LEU A 162 -3.92 -0.07 -11.46
CA LEU A 162 -2.48 0.18 -11.34
C LEU A 162 -1.74 -0.04 -12.65
N ILE A 163 -2.10 -1.07 -13.43
CA ILE A 163 -1.50 -1.33 -14.75
C ILE A 163 -1.77 -0.17 -15.71
N ASP A 164 -2.95 0.44 -15.65
CA ASP A 164 -3.29 1.57 -16.53
C ASP A 164 -2.63 2.88 -16.10
N LEU A 165 -2.14 2.99 -14.86
CA LEU A 165 -1.43 4.16 -14.35
C LEU A 165 0.07 4.14 -14.65
N VAL A 166 0.64 3.00 -14.99
CA VAL A 166 2.08 2.78 -15.25
C VAL A 166 2.30 2.59 -16.76
#